data_11bd5375bba29af52111cdd6bb3d0059
#
_entry.id   11bd5375bba29af52111cdd6bb3d0059
#
_cell.length_a   1.000
_cell.length_b   1.000
_cell.length_c   1.000
_cell.angle_alpha   90.00
_cell.angle_beta   90.00
_cell.angle_gamma   90.00
#
_symmetry.space_group_name_H-M   'P 1'
#
loop_
_entity.id
_entity.type
_entity.pdbx_description
1 polymer ?
#
loop_
_entity_poly.entity_id
_entity_poly.type
_entity_poly.pdbx_seq_one_letter_code
_entity_poly.pdbx_strand_id
1 'polypeptide(L)'
;MKIPWPLFLAWKQLFPTQRKVSFFSLLAIIGVALGVNVMIVVVAFMKGFQHKFREDIIDAQGHARAIPLSRTREWPQLQQELLSKPEVLAVSPYLQGPLLVQKGDYHSVPLSIGIDLSSGTSVLPLNEFLKNGQMRMEAHDAIDVTPFPQSKSLEDDVVFVSQYVANRLGVRPGAILRMGKSKDLKDESVGVRVLELGSEVPSAEWKLQYLGGEEWQLKSTGLEFEAKMRADNGRLYAGPGTPAFEVLKDRIKIEVGAESTYQTFRSSTIEVFSPVMIKRAQANEMVPPKEVRIGGIFEVPWQGFHAEAMIGSYRLLEDVRDATGLCDGMFLKFSPRISNHEETLHGFCEELQLPRSVNWAFVPWFVENAWFFDLLKFEEYLMILIMVPIGLVAAFAIAIALMTTVLRKIREIGLLVAMGGARGSVGSIFCLQGFLIGLLGAIAGCGLALLFIRYRDSIMSFIVVRIAGDEGKSGVAQFYDFYSLSVPYPWESPESASTFLTFALFAILVSTLAGLVPAWRASRMNPADALRNE
;
A
#
# COMPACT_ATOMS: atom_id res chain seq x y z
N MET A 1 26.81 44.74 -1.23
CA MET A 1 26.92 43.98 -2.51
C MET A 1 26.17 44.77 -3.58
N LYS A 2 26.89 45.22 -4.63
CA LYS A 2 26.22 45.92 -5.77
C LYS A 2 25.60 44.84 -6.66
N ILE A 3 24.27 44.75 -6.67
CA ILE A 3 23.53 43.84 -7.55
C ILE A 3 23.91 44.16 -9.00
N PRO A 4 24.32 43.19 -9.84
CA PRO A 4 24.59 43.40 -11.25
C PRO A 4 23.36 43.99 -11.93
N TRP A 5 23.53 45.06 -12.69
CA TRP A 5 22.42 45.80 -13.31
C TRP A 5 21.50 44.92 -14.21
N PRO A 6 21.97 43.87 -14.90
CA PRO A 6 21.08 42.98 -15.64
C PRO A 6 20.10 42.22 -14.74
N LEU A 7 20.54 41.77 -13.55
CA LEU A 7 19.71 41.07 -12.58
C LEU A 7 18.65 42.01 -11.99
N PHE A 8 19.04 43.25 -11.67
CA PHE A 8 18.12 44.27 -11.19
C PHE A 8 17.02 44.59 -12.22
N LEU A 9 17.41 44.74 -13.51
CA LEU A 9 16.46 44.95 -14.58
C LEU A 9 15.56 43.72 -14.84
N ALA A 10 16.10 42.51 -14.83
CA ALA A 10 15.32 41.29 -14.97
C ALA A 10 14.23 41.19 -13.90
N TRP A 11 14.59 41.44 -12.63
CA TRP A 11 13.65 41.47 -11.51
C TRP A 11 12.60 42.55 -11.64
N LYS A 12 13.01 43.80 -11.96
CA LYS A 12 12.11 44.94 -12.09
C LYS A 12 11.16 44.80 -13.30
N GLN A 13 11.54 44.05 -14.31
CA GLN A 13 10.68 43.76 -15.46
C GLN A 13 9.64 42.67 -15.16
N LEU A 14 9.98 41.73 -14.33
CA LEU A 14 9.05 40.70 -13.85
C LEU A 14 8.02 41.28 -12.85
N PHE A 15 8.51 42.15 -11.95
CA PHE A 15 7.71 42.79 -10.89
C PHE A 15 7.81 44.33 -10.99
N PRO A 16 7.07 44.98 -11.90
CA PRO A 16 7.07 46.42 -12.02
C PRO A 16 6.47 47.06 -10.76
N THR A 17 7.08 48.17 -10.32
CA THR A 17 6.79 48.85 -9.06
C THR A 17 5.37 49.45 -8.99
N GLN A 18 4.67 49.54 -10.11
CA GLN A 18 3.29 50.03 -10.22
C GLN A 18 2.27 48.91 -10.34
N ARG A 19 2.11 48.09 -9.32
CA ARG A 19 0.97 47.17 -9.02
C ARG A 19 0.46 46.21 -10.11
N LYS A 20 1.06 46.07 -11.27
CA LYS A 20 0.61 45.12 -12.30
C LYS A 20 1.76 44.18 -12.68
N VAL A 21 1.78 42.98 -12.06
CA VAL A 21 2.62 41.89 -12.56
C VAL A 21 2.29 41.69 -14.04
N SER A 22 3.30 41.51 -14.88
CA SER A 22 3.05 41.22 -16.30
C SER A 22 2.24 39.91 -16.39
N PHE A 23 1.06 40.00 -17.00
CA PHE A 23 0.17 38.82 -17.17
C PHE A 23 0.89 37.63 -17.77
N PHE A 24 1.75 37.86 -18.77
CA PHE A 24 2.51 36.81 -19.42
C PHE A 24 3.57 36.18 -18.51
N SER A 25 4.21 36.97 -17.65
CA SER A 25 5.17 36.43 -16.67
C SER A 25 4.47 35.61 -15.59
N LEU A 26 3.31 36.07 -15.13
CA LEU A 26 2.50 35.31 -14.17
C LEU A 26 2.03 33.99 -14.77
N LEU A 27 1.52 34.01 -16.00
CA LEU A 27 1.07 32.81 -16.71
C LEU A 27 2.23 31.80 -16.90
N ALA A 28 3.43 32.31 -17.22
CA ALA A 28 4.63 31.47 -17.35
C ALA A 28 5.02 30.82 -16.01
N ILE A 29 5.00 31.57 -14.89
CA ILE A 29 5.29 31.05 -13.55
C ILE A 29 4.27 29.99 -13.15
N ILE A 30 2.98 30.23 -13.39
CA ILE A 30 1.91 29.25 -13.11
C ILE A 30 2.09 28.00 -13.97
N GLY A 31 2.43 28.15 -15.26
CA GLY A 31 2.67 27.02 -16.16
C GLY A 31 3.82 26.13 -15.68
N VAL A 32 4.95 26.75 -15.26
CA VAL A 32 6.08 26.00 -14.67
C VAL A 32 5.67 25.34 -13.35
N ALA A 33 4.98 26.06 -12.48
CA ALA A 33 4.54 25.54 -11.20
C ALA A 33 3.62 24.32 -11.34
N LEU A 34 2.66 24.39 -12.26
CA LEU A 34 1.78 23.24 -12.57
C LEU A 34 2.56 22.08 -13.17
N GLY A 35 3.48 22.34 -14.10
CA GLY A 35 4.34 21.31 -14.69
C GLY A 35 5.18 20.59 -13.63
N VAL A 36 5.86 21.33 -12.76
CA VAL A 36 6.65 20.78 -11.65
C VAL A 36 5.78 20.00 -10.67
N ASN A 37 4.62 20.57 -10.31
CA ASN A 37 3.67 19.90 -9.43
C ASN A 37 3.25 18.53 -9.98
N VAL A 38 2.81 18.47 -11.24
CA VAL A 38 2.37 17.23 -11.88
C VAL A 38 3.52 16.21 -11.93
N MET A 39 4.73 16.64 -12.32
CA MET A 39 5.90 15.74 -12.37
C MET A 39 6.23 15.14 -11.01
N ILE A 40 6.28 15.97 -9.96
CA ILE A 40 6.56 15.51 -8.61
C ILE A 40 5.47 14.56 -8.10
N VAL A 41 4.21 14.91 -8.27
CA VAL A 41 3.07 14.12 -7.79
C VAL A 41 3.07 12.74 -8.45
N VAL A 42 3.21 12.67 -9.78
CA VAL A 42 3.21 11.39 -10.52
C VAL A 42 4.35 10.48 -10.06
N VAL A 43 5.58 11.02 -9.98
CA VAL A 43 6.75 10.21 -9.57
C VAL A 43 6.67 9.83 -8.09
N ALA A 44 6.16 10.72 -7.23
CA ALA A 44 5.97 10.43 -5.82
C ALA A 44 4.94 9.31 -5.60
N PHE A 45 3.85 9.31 -6.37
CA PHE A 45 2.87 8.21 -6.37
C PHE A 45 3.51 6.90 -6.81
N MET A 46 4.27 6.91 -7.91
CA MET A 46 4.93 5.71 -8.41
C MET A 46 5.92 5.12 -7.40
N LYS A 47 6.75 5.97 -6.79
CA LYS A 47 7.69 5.53 -5.75
C LYS A 47 6.96 5.01 -4.50
N GLY A 48 5.87 5.66 -4.08
CA GLY A 48 5.04 5.17 -2.99
C GLY A 48 4.45 3.79 -3.28
N PHE A 49 3.99 3.58 -4.50
CA PHE A 49 3.50 2.29 -4.98
C PHE A 49 4.61 1.22 -4.97
N GLN A 50 5.77 1.51 -5.55
CA GLN A 50 6.92 0.59 -5.54
C GLN A 50 7.35 0.20 -4.12
N HIS A 51 7.38 1.17 -3.19
CA HIS A 51 7.71 0.93 -1.80
C HIS A 51 6.70 0.00 -1.12
N LYS A 52 5.41 0.27 -1.32
CA LYS A 52 4.35 -0.56 -0.75
C LYS A 52 4.38 -2.00 -1.28
N PHE A 53 4.58 -2.16 -2.58
CA PHE A 53 4.74 -3.49 -3.17
C PHE A 53 5.95 -4.24 -2.61
N ARG A 54 7.07 -3.54 -2.43
CA ARG A 54 8.25 -4.13 -1.80
C ARG A 54 7.93 -4.66 -0.39
N GLU A 55 7.26 -3.86 0.43
CA GLU A 55 6.84 -4.26 1.77
C GLU A 55 5.90 -5.47 1.70
N ASP A 56 4.87 -5.40 0.87
CA ASP A 56 3.87 -6.47 0.74
C ASP A 56 4.51 -7.79 0.26
N ILE A 57 5.51 -7.75 -0.63
CA ILE A 57 6.23 -8.96 -1.07
C ILE A 57 7.08 -9.51 0.07
N ILE A 58 7.81 -8.66 0.78
CA ILE A 58 8.65 -9.09 1.92
C ILE A 58 7.78 -9.70 3.02
N ASP A 59 6.62 -9.10 3.30
CA ASP A 59 5.67 -9.60 4.28
C ASP A 59 5.05 -10.94 3.86
N ALA A 60 4.88 -11.17 2.55
CA ALA A 60 4.32 -12.43 2.04
C ALA A 60 5.34 -13.57 1.89
N GLN A 61 6.63 -13.27 1.71
CA GLN A 61 7.65 -14.27 1.35
C GLN A 61 8.91 -14.23 2.21
N GLY A 62 9.04 -13.25 3.12
CA GLY A 62 10.27 -12.96 3.85
C GLY A 62 11.31 -12.24 2.96
N HIS A 63 12.52 -12.08 3.50
CA HIS A 63 13.61 -11.38 2.79
C HIS A 63 14.27 -12.23 1.70
N ALA A 64 14.27 -13.55 1.86
CA ALA A 64 14.75 -14.51 0.88
C ALA A 64 14.10 -15.87 1.11
N ARG A 65 14.22 -16.74 0.11
CA ARG A 65 13.84 -18.15 0.21
C ARG A 65 15.03 -19.06 -0.03
N ALA A 66 15.14 -20.08 0.78
CA ALA A 66 16.01 -21.21 0.49
C ALA A 66 15.18 -22.28 -0.22
N ILE A 67 15.51 -22.59 -1.46
CA ILE A 67 14.77 -23.52 -2.33
C ILE A 67 15.68 -24.73 -2.58
N PRO A 68 15.22 -25.97 -2.27
CA PRO A 68 16.00 -27.16 -2.54
C PRO A 68 16.02 -27.46 -4.05
N LEU A 69 17.20 -27.73 -4.60
CA LEU A 69 17.36 -28.15 -6.00
C LEU A 69 16.85 -29.58 -6.24
N SER A 70 16.75 -30.38 -5.19
CA SER A 70 16.14 -31.69 -5.18
C SER A 70 15.38 -31.90 -3.88
N ARG A 71 14.33 -32.74 -3.89
CA ARG A 71 13.57 -33.06 -2.67
C ARG A 71 14.51 -33.65 -1.61
N THR A 72 14.62 -32.98 -0.48
CA THR A 72 15.53 -33.35 0.60
C THR A 72 14.80 -33.46 1.94
N ARG A 73 15.29 -34.34 2.80
CA ARG A 73 14.88 -34.49 4.21
C ARG A 73 15.89 -33.81 5.17
N GLU A 74 16.95 -33.25 4.65
CA GLU A 74 18.05 -32.66 5.44
C GLU A 74 17.81 -31.21 5.84
N TRP A 75 16.62 -30.67 5.55
CA TRP A 75 16.26 -29.29 5.87
C TRP A 75 16.38 -28.92 7.36
N PRO A 76 16.14 -29.81 8.36
CA PRO A 76 16.29 -29.44 9.77
C PRO A 76 17.73 -29.10 10.15
N GLN A 77 18.71 -29.75 9.51
CA GLN A 77 20.14 -29.47 9.74
C GLN A 77 20.49 -28.08 9.18
N LEU A 78 20.02 -27.76 7.96
CA LEU A 78 20.22 -26.45 7.37
C LEU A 78 19.53 -25.35 8.18
N GLN A 79 18.32 -25.60 8.70
CA GLN A 79 17.62 -24.64 9.56
C GLN A 79 18.46 -24.30 10.80
N GLN A 80 19.03 -25.30 11.47
CA GLN A 80 19.89 -25.08 12.64
C GLN A 80 21.17 -24.32 12.28
N GLU A 81 21.80 -24.66 11.15
CA GLU A 81 22.98 -23.97 10.66
C GLU A 81 22.68 -22.49 10.36
N LEU A 82 21.57 -22.20 9.68
CA LEU A 82 21.15 -20.84 9.37
C LEU A 82 20.86 -20.03 10.65
N LEU A 83 20.12 -20.62 11.59
CA LEU A 83 19.80 -19.97 12.88
C LEU A 83 21.03 -19.74 13.77
N SER A 84 22.14 -20.43 13.52
CA SER A 84 23.41 -20.16 14.24
C SER A 84 24.10 -18.87 13.80
N LYS A 85 23.72 -18.31 12.65
CA LYS A 85 24.29 -17.06 12.12
C LYS A 85 23.58 -15.84 12.73
N PRO A 86 24.32 -14.83 13.25
CA PRO A 86 23.72 -13.67 13.91
C PRO A 86 22.92 -12.77 12.96
N GLU A 87 23.15 -12.86 11.65
CA GLU A 87 22.44 -12.12 10.62
C GLU A 87 21.05 -12.69 10.33
N VAL A 88 20.80 -13.96 10.66
CA VAL A 88 19.55 -14.67 10.40
C VAL A 88 18.64 -14.58 11.63
N LEU A 89 17.54 -13.86 11.52
CA LEU A 89 16.60 -13.66 12.62
C LEU A 89 15.60 -14.81 12.77
N ALA A 90 15.13 -15.33 11.64
CA ALA A 90 14.15 -16.42 11.65
C ALA A 90 14.21 -17.24 10.36
N VAL A 91 13.87 -18.53 10.48
CA VAL A 91 13.79 -19.49 9.38
C VAL A 91 12.54 -20.33 9.57
N SER A 92 11.66 -20.37 8.58
CA SER A 92 10.44 -21.18 8.61
C SER A 92 10.37 -22.11 7.40
N PRO A 93 10.39 -23.43 7.61
CA PRO A 93 10.17 -24.39 6.52
C PRO A 93 8.72 -24.30 6.03
N TYR A 94 8.53 -24.55 4.73
CA TYR A 94 7.20 -24.62 4.15
C TYR A 94 7.05 -25.78 3.17
N LEU A 95 5.81 -26.26 3.08
CA LEU A 95 5.32 -27.11 2.01
C LEU A 95 4.29 -26.32 1.21
N GLN A 96 4.32 -26.38 -0.10
CA GLN A 96 3.35 -25.67 -0.93
C GLN A 96 2.87 -26.52 -2.10
N GLY A 97 1.64 -26.31 -2.50
CA GLY A 97 1.09 -26.94 -3.70
C GLY A 97 -0.42 -26.73 -3.83
N PRO A 98 -0.95 -26.93 -5.02
CA PRO A 98 -2.38 -26.83 -5.22
C PRO A 98 -3.09 -27.99 -4.52
N LEU A 99 -4.13 -27.68 -3.74
CA LEU A 99 -5.04 -28.65 -3.16
C LEU A 99 -6.46 -28.33 -3.59
N LEU A 100 -7.23 -29.34 -3.94
CA LEU A 100 -8.65 -29.16 -4.18
C LEU A 100 -9.36 -29.06 -2.84
N VAL A 101 -10.09 -27.97 -2.65
CA VAL A 101 -10.95 -27.76 -1.48
C VAL A 101 -12.40 -27.69 -1.91
N GLN A 102 -13.28 -28.33 -1.16
CA GLN A 102 -14.69 -28.46 -1.50
C GLN A 102 -15.59 -28.22 -0.29
N LYS A 103 -16.74 -27.60 -0.55
CA LYS A 103 -17.84 -27.49 0.42
C LYS A 103 -19.16 -27.67 -0.31
N GLY A 104 -19.77 -28.83 -0.14
CA GLY A 104 -20.96 -29.19 -0.93
C GLY A 104 -20.65 -29.16 -2.43
N ASP A 105 -21.40 -28.38 -3.20
CA ASP A 105 -21.22 -28.24 -4.65
C ASP A 105 -20.14 -27.20 -5.05
N TYR A 106 -19.63 -26.43 -4.08
CA TYR A 106 -18.62 -25.40 -4.34
C TYR A 106 -17.21 -25.95 -4.19
N HIS A 107 -16.34 -25.59 -5.11
CA HIS A 107 -14.94 -26.02 -5.09
C HIS A 107 -13.97 -24.91 -5.50
N SER A 108 -12.74 -24.98 -5.02
CA SER A 108 -11.61 -24.12 -5.39
C SER A 108 -10.32 -24.92 -5.35
N VAL A 109 -9.28 -24.42 -6.03
CA VAL A 109 -7.96 -25.06 -6.03
C VAL A 109 -6.90 -24.04 -5.59
N PRO A 110 -6.93 -23.62 -4.30
CA PRO A 110 -5.97 -22.67 -3.80
C PRO A 110 -4.54 -23.22 -3.80
N LEU A 111 -3.57 -22.31 -3.96
CA LEU A 111 -2.20 -22.60 -3.57
C LEU A 111 -2.15 -22.74 -2.06
N SER A 112 -2.00 -23.97 -1.60
CA SER A 112 -1.98 -24.28 -0.19
C SER A 112 -0.55 -24.25 0.33
N ILE A 113 -0.31 -23.52 1.41
CA ILE A 113 0.99 -23.32 2.04
C ILE A 113 0.90 -23.86 3.46
N GLY A 114 1.67 -24.89 3.76
CA GLY A 114 1.84 -25.43 5.10
C GLY A 114 3.10 -24.88 5.72
N ILE A 115 2.97 -24.25 6.86
CA ILE A 115 4.09 -23.65 7.60
C ILE A 115 4.11 -24.19 9.04
N ASP A 116 5.29 -24.21 9.63
CA ASP A 116 5.37 -24.35 11.08
C ASP A 116 4.88 -23.03 11.69
N LEU A 117 3.68 -23.07 12.27
CA LEU A 117 3.01 -21.88 12.77
C LEU A 117 3.82 -21.13 13.83
N SER A 118 4.68 -21.84 14.57
CA SER A 118 5.55 -21.23 15.57
C SER A 118 6.72 -20.43 14.96
N SER A 119 7.35 -20.96 13.92
CA SER A 119 8.46 -20.30 13.21
C SER A 119 7.95 -19.41 12.08
N GLY A 120 6.84 -19.78 11.44
CA GLY A 120 6.23 -19.03 10.35
C GLY A 120 5.77 -17.64 10.76
N THR A 121 5.13 -17.49 11.92
CA THR A 121 4.69 -16.18 12.44
C THR A 121 5.84 -15.24 12.80
N SER A 122 7.04 -15.74 13.00
CA SER A 122 8.22 -14.90 13.23
C SER A 122 8.86 -14.40 11.94
N VAL A 123 8.68 -15.12 10.82
CA VAL A 123 9.15 -14.71 9.50
C VAL A 123 8.12 -13.85 8.79
N LEU A 124 6.85 -14.28 8.80
CA LEU A 124 5.74 -13.63 8.11
C LEU A 124 4.79 -12.97 9.13
N PRO A 125 4.30 -11.74 8.91
CA PRO A 125 3.36 -11.06 9.80
C PRO A 125 1.92 -11.56 9.61
N LEU A 126 1.70 -12.88 9.73
CA LEU A 126 0.42 -13.52 9.43
C LEU A 126 -0.76 -12.96 10.25
N ASN A 127 -0.51 -12.58 11.51
CA ASN A 127 -1.53 -11.97 12.36
C ASN A 127 -1.98 -10.60 11.87
N GLU A 128 -1.11 -9.85 11.18
CA GLU A 128 -1.47 -8.55 10.59
C GLU A 128 -2.36 -8.71 9.37
N PHE A 129 -2.12 -9.73 8.55
CA PHE A 129 -3.00 -10.07 7.43
C PHE A 129 -4.40 -10.42 7.90
N LEU A 130 -4.54 -11.17 9.00
CA LEU A 130 -5.84 -11.48 9.59
C LEU A 130 -6.53 -10.23 10.10
N LYS A 131 -5.84 -9.34 10.79
CA LYS A 131 -6.41 -8.08 11.29
C LYS A 131 -6.89 -7.17 10.15
N ASN A 132 -6.13 -7.08 9.09
CA ASN A 132 -6.47 -6.29 7.91
C ASN A 132 -7.67 -6.88 7.17
N GLY A 133 -7.79 -8.21 7.09
CA GLY A 133 -8.93 -8.90 6.50
C GLY A 133 -10.27 -8.63 7.23
N GLN A 134 -10.24 -8.37 8.54
CA GLN A 134 -11.44 -7.99 9.31
C GLN A 134 -12.05 -6.66 8.87
N MET A 135 -11.27 -5.75 8.31
CA MET A 135 -11.70 -4.36 8.06
C MET A 135 -12.51 -4.19 6.79
N ARG A 136 -12.63 -5.20 5.94
CA ARG A 136 -13.16 -5.04 4.58
C ARG A 136 -14.43 -5.77 4.26
N MET A 137 -14.93 -6.59 5.16
CA MET A 137 -16.21 -7.20 4.92
C MET A 137 -17.32 -6.19 5.14
N GLU A 138 -18.23 -6.09 4.18
CA GLU A 138 -19.45 -5.30 4.31
C GLU A 138 -20.16 -5.60 5.61
N ALA A 139 -20.97 -4.68 6.11
CA ALA A 139 -21.60 -4.64 7.44
C ALA A 139 -22.32 -5.92 7.90
N HIS A 140 -22.27 -6.97 7.13
CA HIS A 140 -22.91 -8.26 7.41
C HIS A 140 -21.98 -9.36 7.91
N ASP A 141 -20.67 -9.13 7.97
CA ASP A 141 -19.71 -10.21 8.21
C ASP A 141 -18.57 -9.80 9.15
N ALA A 142 -18.80 -9.74 10.45
CA ALA A 142 -17.70 -9.71 11.41
C ALA A 142 -17.24 -11.14 11.71
N ILE A 143 -16.01 -11.42 11.49
CA ILE A 143 -15.41 -12.74 11.61
C ILE A 143 -14.66 -12.80 12.91
N ASP A 144 -14.93 -13.81 13.71
CA ASP A 144 -14.10 -14.14 14.86
C ASP A 144 -12.78 -14.71 14.31
N VAL A 145 -11.82 -13.83 14.14
CA VAL A 145 -10.51 -14.20 13.62
C VAL A 145 -9.71 -14.79 14.76
N THR A 146 -9.58 -16.09 14.72
CA THR A 146 -8.64 -16.79 15.59
C THR A 146 -7.23 -16.36 15.20
N PRO A 147 -6.45 -15.72 16.09
CA PRO A 147 -5.08 -15.36 15.77
C PRO A 147 -4.27 -16.61 15.43
N PHE A 148 -3.28 -16.46 14.57
CA PHE A 148 -2.35 -17.55 14.29
C PHE A 148 -1.69 -17.99 15.60
N PRO A 149 -1.72 -19.27 15.87
CA PRO A 149 -1.22 -19.79 17.12
C PRO A 149 0.30 -19.72 17.20
N GLN A 150 0.77 -19.26 18.32
CA GLN A 150 2.20 -19.17 18.61
C GLN A 150 2.78 -20.46 19.22
N SER A 151 1.97 -21.47 19.50
CA SER A 151 2.42 -22.72 20.11
C SER A 151 2.24 -23.92 19.20
N LYS A 152 3.19 -24.88 19.27
CA LYS A 152 3.18 -26.15 18.52
C LYS A 152 1.97 -27.06 18.82
N SER A 153 1.10 -26.70 19.75
CA SER A 153 -0.01 -27.53 20.23
C SER A 153 -1.32 -27.31 19.49
N LEU A 154 -1.28 -26.73 18.27
CA LEU A 154 -2.51 -26.49 17.54
C LEU A 154 -3.00 -27.70 16.80
N GLU A 155 -4.33 -27.74 16.84
CA GLU A 155 -5.13 -28.63 16.03
C GLU A 155 -4.65 -28.59 14.59
N ASP A 156 -4.10 -29.70 14.12
CA ASP A 156 -3.60 -29.83 12.75
C ASP A 156 -4.71 -29.66 11.68
N ASP A 157 -5.96 -29.51 12.14
CA ASP A 157 -7.15 -29.45 11.30
C ASP A 157 -7.72 -28.02 11.09
N VAL A 158 -6.95 -26.97 11.40
CA VAL A 158 -7.34 -25.58 11.18
C VAL A 158 -6.58 -24.99 10.01
N VAL A 159 -7.33 -24.33 9.10
CA VAL A 159 -6.77 -23.62 7.95
C VAL A 159 -7.28 -22.18 7.89
N PHE A 160 -6.48 -21.33 7.29
CA PHE A 160 -6.83 -19.96 6.98
C PHE A 160 -6.92 -19.83 5.46
N VAL A 161 -7.99 -19.23 4.98
CA VAL A 161 -8.27 -19.09 3.54
C VAL A 161 -8.25 -17.64 3.11
N SER A 162 -7.83 -17.39 1.88
CA SER A 162 -7.93 -16.03 1.33
C SER A 162 -9.39 -15.63 1.13
N GLN A 163 -9.65 -14.33 1.13
CA GLN A 163 -10.99 -13.77 0.87
C GLN A 163 -11.59 -14.28 -0.44
N TYR A 164 -10.76 -14.45 -1.47
CA TYR A 164 -11.19 -14.99 -2.76
C TYR A 164 -11.70 -16.43 -2.64
N VAL A 165 -10.95 -17.30 -1.95
CA VAL A 165 -11.33 -18.70 -1.70
C VAL A 165 -12.59 -18.78 -0.84
N ALA A 166 -12.66 -17.96 0.22
CA ALA A 166 -13.84 -17.89 1.09
C ALA A 166 -15.11 -17.53 0.31
N ASN A 167 -15.04 -16.51 -0.54
CA ASN A 167 -16.16 -16.08 -1.37
C ASN A 167 -16.57 -17.18 -2.36
N ARG A 168 -15.59 -17.85 -2.98
CA ARG A 168 -15.85 -18.91 -3.97
C ARG A 168 -16.49 -20.15 -3.37
N LEU A 169 -16.11 -20.50 -2.15
CA LEU A 169 -16.68 -21.64 -1.41
C LEU A 169 -17.96 -21.27 -0.64
N GLY A 170 -18.33 -20.01 -0.59
CA GLY A 170 -19.45 -19.55 0.23
C GLY A 170 -19.26 -19.87 1.71
N VAL A 171 -18.01 -19.92 2.19
CA VAL A 171 -17.68 -20.27 3.57
C VAL A 171 -17.62 -19.03 4.45
N ARG A 172 -18.10 -19.20 5.69
CA ARG A 172 -18.06 -18.18 6.72
C ARG A 172 -17.51 -18.84 7.98
N PRO A 173 -16.35 -18.43 8.49
CA PRO A 173 -15.86 -18.89 9.79
C PRO A 173 -16.79 -18.40 10.91
N GLY A 174 -16.61 -18.94 12.11
CA GLY A 174 -17.30 -18.44 13.28
C GLY A 174 -17.04 -16.94 13.42
N ALA A 175 -18.10 -16.15 13.51
CA ALA A 175 -17.99 -14.71 13.55
C ALA A 175 -19.05 -14.10 14.46
N ILE A 176 -18.72 -12.99 15.10
CA ILE A 176 -19.72 -12.08 15.65
C ILE A 176 -19.85 -10.91 14.72
N LEU A 177 -21.06 -10.68 14.26
CA LEU A 177 -21.38 -9.53 13.48
C LEU A 177 -22.18 -8.54 14.31
N ARG A 178 -21.75 -7.31 14.20
CA ARG A 178 -22.57 -6.18 14.54
C ARG A 178 -23.14 -5.55 13.28
N MET A 179 -24.44 -5.43 13.20
CA MET A 179 -25.08 -4.54 12.22
C MET A 179 -24.88 -3.09 12.68
N GLY A 180 -23.81 -2.43 12.24
CA GLY A 180 -23.54 -1.04 12.56
C GLY A 180 -22.04 -0.65 12.49
N LYS A 181 -21.78 0.62 12.40
CA LYS A 181 -20.59 1.31 11.89
C LYS A 181 -19.28 1.26 12.71
N SER A 182 -19.07 0.39 13.70
CA SER A 182 -17.86 0.49 14.53
C SER A 182 -16.79 -0.54 14.19
N LYS A 183 -15.56 -0.04 14.00
CA LYS A 183 -14.35 -0.82 13.71
C LYS A 183 -13.83 -1.63 14.91
N ASP A 184 -14.30 -1.36 16.13
CA ASP A 184 -13.74 -1.91 17.36
C ASP A 184 -14.79 -2.76 18.05
N LEU A 185 -15.32 -3.76 17.76
CA LEU A 185 -16.24 -4.59 18.54
C LEU A 185 -16.95 -3.88 19.75
N LYS A 186 -16.80 -2.53 19.81
CA LYS A 186 -17.41 -1.64 20.77
C LYS A 186 -18.73 -1.14 20.23
N ASP A 187 -19.78 -1.33 20.98
CA ASP A 187 -21.09 -0.81 20.67
C ASP A 187 -21.46 0.35 21.60
N GLU A 188 -21.24 1.56 21.09
CA GLU A 188 -21.57 2.78 21.83
C GLU A 188 -23.08 3.00 21.97
N SER A 189 -23.89 2.43 21.08
CA SER A 189 -25.37 2.58 21.13
C SER A 189 -25.99 1.92 22.33
N VAL A 190 -25.47 0.78 22.76
CA VAL A 190 -25.88 0.04 23.96
C VAL A 190 -24.78 -0.01 25.03
N GLY A 191 -23.66 0.65 24.82
CA GLY A 191 -22.56 0.82 25.78
C GLY A 191 -21.84 -0.46 26.14
N VAL A 192 -21.66 -1.36 25.20
CA VAL A 192 -20.99 -2.64 25.44
C VAL A 192 -19.87 -2.88 24.44
N ARG A 193 -18.96 -3.74 24.82
CA ARG A 193 -17.95 -4.34 23.95
C ARG A 193 -18.22 -5.82 23.84
N VAL A 194 -18.16 -6.36 22.64
CA VAL A 194 -18.30 -7.80 22.44
C VAL A 194 -17.01 -8.50 22.86
N LEU A 195 -17.11 -9.50 23.72
CA LEU A 195 -16.01 -10.37 24.13
C LEU A 195 -15.87 -11.55 23.17
N GLU A 196 -14.79 -12.31 23.34
CA GLU A 196 -14.59 -13.55 22.58
C GLU A 196 -15.78 -14.49 22.72
N LEU A 197 -16.18 -15.09 21.60
CA LEU A 197 -17.21 -16.12 21.57
C LEU A 197 -16.64 -17.44 22.04
N GLY A 198 -17.34 -18.06 22.97
CA GLY A 198 -17.11 -19.48 23.26
C GLY A 198 -17.45 -20.36 22.05
N SER A 199 -16.72 -21.46 21.87
CA SER A 199 -16.93 -22.45 20.80
C SER A 199 -18.36 -23.04 20.75
N GLU A 200 -19.13 -22.85 21.80
CA GLU A 200 -20.50 -23.36 21.97
C GLU A 200 -21.59 -22.41 21.44
N VAL A 201 -21.25 -21.15 21.09
CA VAL A 201 -22.26 -20.19 20.63
C VAL A 201 -22.78 -20.59 19.26
N PRO A 202 -24.09 -20.84 19.10
CA PRO A 202 -24.65 -21.25 17.81
C PRO A 202 -24.74 -20.09 16.83
N SER A 203 -24.86 -20.42 15.55
CA SER A 203 -25.16 -19.42 14.51
C SER A 203 -26.58 -18.91 14.68
N ALA A 204 -26.74 -17.67 15.08
CA ALA A 204 -28.02 -17.05 15.34
C ALA A 204 -27.95 -15.52 15.26
N GLU A 205 -29.11 -14.90 15.15
CA GLU A 205 -29.27 -13.46 15.34
C GLU A 205 -29.59 -13.16 16.81
N TRP A 206 -28.80 -12.28 17.39
CA TRP A 206 -28.89 -11.88 18.79
C TRP A 206 -29.25 -10.40 18.89
N LYS A 207 -30.28 -10.07 19.64
CA LYS A 207 -30.68 -8.70 19.97
C LYS A 207 -30.36 -8.40 21.42
N LEU A 208 -29.52 -7.40 21.64
CA LEU A 208 -29.19 -6.90 22.97
C LEU A 208 -29.89 -5.57 23.19
N GLN A 209 -30.72 -5.50 24.22
CA GLN A 209 -31.48 -4.31 24.58
C GLN A 209 -31.09 -3.84 25.98
N TYR A 210 -30.87 -2.53 26.14
CA TYR A 210 -30.62 -1.91 27.42
C TYR A 210 -31.97 -1.59 28.14
N LEU A 211 -32.17 -2.14 29.31
CA LEU A 211 -33.40 -1.96 30.09
C LEU A 211 -33.33 -0.83 31.12
N GLY A 212 -32.11 -0.31 31.37
CA GLY A 212 -31.86 0.72 32.37
C GLY A 212 -31.12 0.22 33.61
N GLY A 213 -30.38 1.09 34.28
CA GLY A 213 -29.59 0.73 35.46
C GLY A 213 -28.40 -0.18 35.13
N GLU A 214 -28.43 -1.42 35.58
CA GLU A 214 -27.44 -2.46 35.30
C GLU A 214 -28.08 -3.68 34.61
N GLU A 215 -29.24 -3.50 33.96
CA GLU A 215 -30.00 -4.58 33.34
C GLU A 215 -30.01 -4.47 31.81
N TRP A 216 -29.74 -5.59 31.15
CA TRP A 216 -29.86 -5.80 29.69
C TRP A 216 -30.71 -7.04 29.44
N GLN A 217 -31.28 -7.09 28.24
CA GLN A 217 -32.01 -8.24 27.75
C GLN A 217 -31.35 -8.75 26.48
N LEU A 218 -31.03 -10.04 26.46
CA LEU A 218 -30.50 -10.72 25.26
C LEU A 218 -31.62 -11.63 24.71
N LYS A 219 -31.91 -11.42 23.44
CA LYS A 219 -32.91 -12.19 22.70
C LYS A 219 -32.26 -12.81 21.47
N SER A 220 -32.62 -14.05 21.11
CA SER A 220 -32.26 -14.63 19.82
C SER A 220 -33.50 -14.88 18.98
N THR A 221 -33.47 -14.41 17.73
CA THR A 221 -34.62 -14.52 16.81
C THR A 221 -34.80 -15.92 16.24
N GLY A 222 -33.72 -16.75 16.23
CA GLY A 222 -33.73 -18.08 15.64
C GLY A 222 -33.74 -19.27 16.61
N LEU A 223 -33.53 -19.02 17.92
CA LEU A 223 -33.34 -20.06 18.93
C LEU A 223 -34.39 -20.03 20.02
N GLU A 224 -35.42 -19.19 19.90
CA GLU A 224 -36.42 -18.96 20.95
C GLU A 224 -35.81 -18.69 22.36
N PHE A 225 -34.65 -18.00 22.35
CA PHE A 225 -33.92 -17.68 23.57
C PHE A 225 -34.18 -16.25 23.99
N GLU A 226 -34.50 -16.07 25.28
CA GLU A 226 -34.62 -14.75 25.88
C GLU A 226 -34.12 -14.80 27.33
N ALA A 227 -33.17 -13.94 27.68
CA ALA A 227 -32.63 -13.85 29.03
C ALA A 227 -32.40 -12.40 29.44
N LYS A 228 -32.70 -12.10 30.68
CA LYS A 228 -32.30 -10.84 31.33
C LYS A 228 -30.91 -11.05 31.96
N MET A 229 -30.03 -10.12 31.74
CA MET A 229 -28.67 -10.14 32.25
C MET A 229 -28.42 -8.92 33.11
N ARG A 230 -27.66 -9.10 34.17
CA ARG A 230 -27.12 -8.02 34.98
C ARG A 230 -25.62 -8.01 34.87
N ALA A 231 -25.04 -6.82 34.81
CA ALA A 231 -23.59 -6.70 34.75
C ALA A 231 -22.96 -7.20 36.06
N ASP A 232 -22.17 -8.26 35.98
CA ASP A 232 -21.32 -8.72 37.06
C ASP A 232 -19.86 -8.36 36.75
N ASN A 233 -19.26 -7.53 37.59
CA ASN A 233 -17.91 -6.98 37.36
C ASN A 233 -17.70 -6.37 35.96
N GLY A 234 -18.75 -5.77 35.39
CA GLY A 234 -18.72 -5.17 34.05
C GLY A 234 -18.89 -6.17 32.92
N ARG A 235 -19.17 -7.44 33.20
CA ARG A 235 -19.45 -8.45 32.17
C ARG A 235 -20.92 -8.81 32.13
N LEU A 236 -21.45 -8.99 30.93
CA LEU A 236 -22.79 -9.47 30.64
C LEU A 236 -22.66 -10.86 30.02
N TYR A 237 -23.28 -11.85 30.66
CA TYR A 237 -23.27 -13.23 30.19
C TYR A 237 -24.56 -13.94 30.62
N ALA A 238 -25.26 -14.51 29.67
CA ALA A 238 -26.55 -15.19 29.93
C ALA A 238 -26.41 -16.68 30.20
N GLY A 239 -25.27 -17.29 29.89
CA GLY A 239 -25.00 -18.73 30.08
C GLY A 239 -24.29 -19.39 28.93
N PRO A 240 -23.96 -20.70 29.05
CA PRO A 240 -23.32 -21.45 27.99
C PRO A 240 -24.07 -21.32 26.66
N GLY A 241 -23.34 -21.19 25.56
CA GLY A 241 -23.94 -21.03 24.23
C GLY A 241 -24.46 -19.62 23.92
N THR A 242 -24.18 -18.61 24.74
CA THR A 242 -24.55 -17.23 24.47
C THR A 242 -23.34 -16.32 24.31
N PRO A 243 -23.42 -15.26 23.48
CA PRO A 243 -22.35 -14.29 23.39
C PRO A 243 -22.17 -13.53 24.71
N ALA A 244 -20.91 -13.21 25.04
CA ALA A 244 -20.56 -12.44 26.23
C ALA A 244 -20.18 -11.01 25.84
N PHE A 245 -20.50 -10.04 26.72
CA PHE A 245 -20.23 -8.64 26.49
C PHE A 245 -19.55 -8.02 27.72
N GLU A 246 -18.77 -6.96 27.49
CA GLU A 246 -18.17 -6.13 28.52
C GLU A 246 -18.83 -4.74 28.50
N VAL A 247 -19.28 -4.26 29.62
CA VAL A 247 -19.89 -2.93 29.74
C VAL A 247 -18.78 -1.87 29.71
N LEU A 248 -18.90 -0.90 28.82
CA LEU A 248 -17.93 0.18 28.68
C LEU A 248 -18.00 1.12 29.91
N LYS A 249 -16.83 1.45 30.48
CA LYS A 249 -16.74 2.33 31.65
C LYS A 249 -17.07 3.80 31.34
N ASP A 250 -16.78 4.24 30.12
CA ASP A 250 -17.12 5.59 29.66
C ASP A 250 -18.55 5.62 29.12
N ARG A 251 -19.51 5.66 30.03
CA ARG A 251 -20.93 5.67 29.69
C ARG A 251 -21.30 7.03 29.07
N ILE A 252 -21.34 7.10 27.76
CA ILE A 252 -22.21 8.03 27.04
C ILE A 252 -23.63 7.71 27.49
N LYS A 253 -24.48 8.72 27.69
CA LYS A 253 -25.88 8.53 28.15
C LYS A 253 -26.60 7.58 27.19
N ILE A 254 -26.69 6.31 27.59
CA ILE A 254 -27.43 5.30 26.84
C ILE A 254 -28.91 5.48 27.18
N GLU A 255 -29.73 5.61 26.16
CA GLU A 255 -31.19 5.71 26.36
C GLU A 255 -31.75 4.34 26.73
N VAL A 256 -32.66 4.32 27.70
CA VAL A 256 -33.40 3.10 28.06
C VAL A 256 -34.21 2.65 26.85
N GLY A 257 -34.08 1.39 26.48
CA GLY A 257 -34.69 0.84 25.26
C GLY A 257 -33.77 0.81 24.07
N ALA A 258 -32.55 1.35 24.16
CA ALA A 258 -31.56 1.21 23.09
C ALA A 258 -31.28 -0.26 22.80
N GLU A 259 -31.32 -0.65 21.54
CA GLU A 259 -31.07 -2.04 21.10
C GLU A 259 -29.97 -2.10 20.02
N SER A 260 -29.30 -3.22 20.00
CA SER A 260 -28.34 -3.56 18.97
C SER A 260 -28.46 -5.03 18.59
N THR A 261 -28.25 -5.30 17.30
CA THR A 261 -28.36 -6.64 16.74
C THR A 261 -26.98 -7.17 16.39
N TYR A 262 -26.73 -8.41 16.79
CA TYR A 262 -25.49 -9.16 16.53
C TYR A 262 -25.83 -10.45 15.81
N GLN A 263 -24.96 -10.86 14.92
CA GLN A 263 -25.11 -12.12 14.22
C GLN A 263 -23.90 -13.02 14.50
N THR A 264 -24.12 -14.23 14.95
CA THR A 264 -23.08 -15.21 15.22
C THR A 264 -23.11 -16.29 14.15
N PHE A 265 -21.94 -16.69 13.69
CA PHE A 265 -21.79 -17.76 12.72
C PHE A 265 -20.87 -18.84 13.29
N ARG A 266 -21.15 -20.11 13.02
CA ARG A 266 -20.22 -21.19 13.30
C ARG A 266 -19.10 -21.22 12.28
N SER A 267 -17.94 -21.69 12.70
CA SER A 267 -16.85 -22.01 11.79
C SER A 267 -17.31 -22.97 10.71
N SER A 268 -16.98 -22.69 9.47
CA SER A 268 -17.23 -23.59 8.36
C SER A 268 -16.15 -24.66 8.29
N THR A 269 -16.55 -25.90 8.07
CA THR A 269 -15.65 -26.99 7.68
C THR A 269 -15.63 -27.12 6.16
N ILE A 270 -14.47 -27.49 5.64
CA ILE A 270 -14.25 -27.79 4.23
C ILE A 270 -13.53 -29.11 4.08
N GLU A 271 -13.74 -29.77 2.97
CA GLU A 271 -13.05 -31.00 2.61
C GLU A 271 -11.82 -30.67 1.75
N VAL A 272 -10.68 -31.28 2.08
CA VAL A 272 -9.42 -31.08 1.37
C VAL A 272 -9.03 -32.38 0.67
N PHE A 273 -8.82 -32.28 -0.63
CA PHE A 273 -8.41 -33.38 -1.50
C PHE A 273 -6.98 -33.17 -2.00
N SER A 274 -6.19 -34.21 -1.96
CA SER A 274 -4.83 -34.21 -2.52
C SER A 274 -4.80 -34.87 -3.89
N PRO A 275 -3.91 -34.43 -4.78
CA PRO A 275 -3.60 -35.18 -6.00
C PRO A 275 -3.18 -36.64 -5.74
N VAL A 276 -2.58 -36.90 -4.58
CA VAL A 276 -2.19 -38.25 -4.16
C VAL A 276 -3.41 -39.12 -3.83
N MET A 277 -4.44 -38.56 -3.19
CA MET A 277 -5.71 -39.25 -2.91
C MET A 277 -6.41 -39.62 -4.22
N ILE A 278 -6.36 -38.76 -5.23
CA ILE A 278 -6.91 -39.05 -6.56
C ILE A 278 -6.17 -40.23 -7.21
N LYS A 279 -4.84 -40.27 -7.12
CA LYS A 279 -4.05 -41.40 -7.63
C LYS A 279 -4.32 -42.71 -6.89
N ARG A 280 -4.48 -42.69 -5.56
CA ARG A 280 -4.82 -43.87 -4.75
C ARG A 280 -6.25 -44.36 -5.06
N ALA A 281 -7.19 -43.45 -5.28
CA ALA A 281 -8.54 -43.81 -5.69
C ALA A 281 -8.57 -44.53 -7.06
N GLN A 282 -7.67 -44.16 -7.99
CA GLN A 282 -7.48 -44.89 -9.26
C GLN A 282 -6.90 -46.31 -9.05
N ALA A 283 -6.19 -46.52 -7.94
CA ALA A 283 -5.67 -47.86 -7.53
C ALA A 283 -6.65 -48.67 -6.66
N ASN A 284 -7.93 -48.29 -6.59
CA ASN A 284 -8.97 -48.85 -5.72
C ASN A 284 -8.74 -48.68 -4.20
N GLU A 285 -7.85 -47.76 -3.80
CA GLU A 285 -7.70 -47.38 -2.41
C GLU A 285 -8.54 -46.12 -2.15
N MET A 286 -9.71 -46.27 -1.52
CA MET A 286 -10.53 -45.12 -1.11
C MET A 286 -9.84 -44.45 0.09
N VAL A 287 -9.26 -43.26 -0.16
CA VAL A 287 -8.81 -42.34 0.89
C VAL A 287 -9.86 -41.27 1.02
N PRO A 288 -10.57 -41.13 2.15
CA PRO A 288 -11.55 -40.06 2.34
C PRO A 288 -10.87 -38.71 2.34
N PRO A 289 -11.57 -37.63 1.90
CA PRO A 289 -11.05 -36.30 2.02
C PRO A 289 -10.83 -35.95 3.49
N LYS A 290 -9.88 -35.06 3.75
CA LYS A 290 -9.62 -34.59 5.12
C LYS A 290 -10.53 -33.39 5.39
N GLU A 291 -11.35 -33.49 6.43
CA GLU A 291 -12.15 -32.38 6.90
C GLU A 291 -11.28 -31.43 7.72
N VAL A 292 -11.29 -30.15 7.37
CA VAL A 292 -10.56 -29.09 8.08
C VAL A 292 -11.48 -27.93 8.40
N ARG A 293 -11.22 -27.27 9.52
CA ARG A 293 -11.97 -26.10 9.97
C ARG A 293 -11.33 -24.83 9.51
N ILE A 294 -12.12 -23.88 9.01
CA ILE A 294 -11.63 -22.53 8.71
C ILE A 294 -11.51 -21.75 10.01
N GLY A 295 -10.28 -21.38 10.37
CA GLY A 295 -9.94 -20.57 11.55
C GLY A 295 -10.00 -19.08 11.28
N GLY A 296 -9.93 -18.66 10.03
CA GLY A 296 -10.00 -17.26 9.65
C GLY A 296 -9.90 -17.03 8.14
N ILE A 297 -10.23 -15.83 7.75
CA ILE A 297 -10.07 -15.35 6.38
C ILE A 297 -8.99 -14.28 6.37
N PHE A 298 -8.05 -14.36 5.45
CA PHE A 298 -7.01 -13.38 5.29
C PHE A 298 -7.07 -12.72 3.92
N GLU A 299 -6.63 -11.49 3.86
CA GLU A 299 -6.46 -10.75 2.63
C GLU A 299 -4.98 -10.38 2.50
N VAL A 300 -4.36 -10.90 1.45
CA VAL A 300 -3.00 -10.50 1.11
C VAL A 300 -3.11 -9.19 0.33
N PRO A 301 -2.38 -8.14 0.73
CA PRO A 301 -2.41 -6.84 0.05
C PRO A 301 -2.08 -6.93 -1.44
N TRP A 302 -1.34 -7.96 -1.83
CA TRP A 302 -0.97 -8.28 -3.20
C TRP A 302 -1.85 -9.38 -3.81
N GLN A 303 -2.84 -9.00 -4.60
CA GLN A 303 -3.73 -9.96 -5.28
C GLN A 303 -3.07 -10.77 -6.42
N GLY A 304 -1.92 -10.32 -6.94
CA GLY A 304 -1.25 -11.00 -8.07
C GLY A 304 -0.59 -12.32 -7.70
N PHE A 305 -0.19 -12.51 -6.43
CA PHE A 305 0.64 -13.65 -6.05
C PHE A 305 -0.12 -14.79 -5.37
N HIS A 306 -1.17 -14.49 -4.58
CA HIS A 306 -1.93 -15.50 -3.84
C HIS A 306 -3.42 -15.14 -3.70
N ALA A 307 -4.05 -14.69 -4.76
CA ALA A 307 -5.50 -14.44 -4.74
C ALA A 307 -6.26 -15.69 -4.30
N GLU A 308 -5.87 -16.87 -4.80
CA GLU A 308 -6.36 -18.18 -4.37
C GLU A 308 -5.34 -18.85 -3.45
N ALA A 309 -5.32 -18.51 -2.16
CA ALA A 309 -4.38 -19.09 -1.20
C ALA A 309 -5.09 -19.68 0.02
N MET A 310 -4.47 -20.72 0.57
CA MET A 310 -4.83 -21.34 1.84
C MET A 310 -3.56 -21.56 2.66
N ILE A 311 -3.58 -21.20 3.93
CA ILE A 311 -2.47 -21.40 4.87
C ILE A 311 -2.93 -22.38 5.94
N GLY A 312 -2.12 -23.38 6.20
CA GLY A 312 -2.38 -24.38 7.23
C GLY A 312 -1.12 -24.79 7.97
N SER A 313 -1.26 -25.77 8.88
CA SER A 313 -0.09 -26.31 9.55
C SER A 313 0.78 -27.11 8.57
N TYR A 314 2.09 -27.10 8.83
CA TYR A 314 3.03 -27.92 8.05
C TYR A 314 2.64 -29.40 8.05
N ARG A 315 2.20 -29.93 9.21
CA ARG A 315 1.76 -31.30 9.38
C ARG A 315 0.52 -31.65 8.57
N LEU A 316 -0.45 -30.72 8.49
CA LEU A 316 -1.63 -30.91 7.66
C LEU A 316 -1.25 -31.13 6.19
N LEU A 317 -0.36 -30.29 5.66
CA LEU A 317 0.07 -30.43 4.28
C LEU A 317 0.98 -31.64 4.05
N GLU A 318 1.79 -31.98 5.04
CA GLU A 318 2.61 -33.22 5.04
C GLU A 318 1.73 -34.46 4.89
N ASP A 319 0.66 -34.55 5.70
CA ASP A 319 -0.32 -35.63 5.65
C ASP A 319 -1.07 -35.67 4.31
N VAL A 320 -1.67 -34.54 3.94
CA VAL A 320 -2.53 -34.48 2.75
C VAL A 320 -1.73 -34.73 1.48
N ARG A 321 -0.46 -34.34 1.41
CA ARG A 321 0.40 -34.52 0.23
C ARG A 321 1.24 -35.81 0.26
N ASP A 322 1.17 -36.60 1.33
CA ASP A 322 2.05 -37.78 1.56
C ASP A 322 3.53 -37.39 1.43
N ALA A 323 3.90 -36.27 2.06
CA ALA A 323 5.20 -35.60 1.91
C ALA A 323 6.03 -35.65 3.20
N THR A 324 5.97 -36.79 3.92
CA THR A 324 6.57 -36.95 5.25
C THR A 324 8.06 -36.60 5.29
N GLY A 325 8.40 -35.58 6.08
CA GLY A 325 9.77 -35.08 6.25
C GLY A 325 10.33 -34.32 5.06
N LEU A 326 9.52 -34.02 4.02
CA LEU A 326 9.93 -33.23 2.85
C LEU A 326 9.67 -31.77 3.08
N CYS A 327 10.48 -30.90 2.44
CA CYS A 327 10.34 -29.46 2.46
C CYS A 327 10.46 -28.94 1.03
N ASP A 328 9.53 -28.04 0.64
CA ASP A 328 9.59 -27.39 -0.68
C ASP A 328 10.46 -26.11 -0.62
N GLY A 329 10.77 -25.60 0.58
CA GLY A 329 11.66 -24.48 0.80
C GLY A 329 11.56 -23.92 2.22
N MET A 330 12.34 -22.88 2.49
CA MET A 330 12.31 -22.16 3.76
C MET A 330 12.22 -20.65 3.51
N PHE A 331 11.34 -19.98 4.23
CA PHE A 331 11.30 -18.53 4.32
C PHE A 331 12.38 -18.04 5.28
N LEU A 332 13.09 -16.98 4.90
CA LEU A 332 14.21 -16.44 5.64
C LEU A 332 13.95 -14.98 6.01
N LYS A 333 14.23 -14.63 7.26
CA LYS A 333 14.22 -13.25 7.74
C LYS A 333 15.60 -12.88 8.24
N PHE A 334 16.14 -11.80 7.69
CA PHE A 334 17.47 -11.29 8.03
C PHE A 334 17.40 -10.02 8.87
N SER A 335 18.51 -9.69 9.50
CA SER A 335 18.66 -8.46 10.26
C SER A 335 18.56 -7.23 9.32
N PRO A 336 18.11 -6.06 9.83
CA PRO A 336 18.01 -4.83 9.05
C PRO A 336 19.31 -4.38 8.39
N ARG A 337 20.46 -4.79 8.94
CA ARG A 337 21.78 -4.49 8.36
C ARG A 337 21.97 -5.13 6.99
N ILE A 338 21.37 -6.28 6.76
CA ILE A 338 21.45 -7.04 5.51
C ILE A 338 20.26 -6.75 4.63
N SER A 339 19.06 -6.71 5.19
CA SER A 339 17.82 -6.61 4.43
C SER A 339 17.53 -5.22 3.85
N ASN A 340 18.12 -4.15 4.40
CA ASN A 340 17.85 -2.79 3.96
C ASN A 340 18.44 -2.45 2.59
N HIS A 341 19.48 -3.16 2.15
CA HIS A 341 20.13 -2.91 0.87
C HIS A 341 20.12 -4.17 0.01
N GLU A 342 19.63 -4.07 -1.21
CA GLU A 342 19.52 -5.20 -2.15
C GLU A 342 20.88 -5.83 -2.48
N GLU A 343 21.92 -5.01 -2.64
CA GLU A 343 23.28 -5.49 -2.91
C GLU A 343 23.86 -6.31 -1.74
N THR A 344 23.65 -5.85 -0.50
CA THR A 344 24.13 -6.57 0.68
C THR A 344 23.36 -7.87 0.90
N LEU A 345 22.05 -7.85 0.65
CA LEU A 345 21.21 -9.03 0.72
C LEU A 345 21.60 -10.07 -0.35
N HIS A 346 21.85 -9.61 -1.58
CA HIS A 346 22.30 -10.49 -2.66
C HIS A 346 23.65 -11.12 -2.35
N GLY A 347 24.63 -10.30 -1.96
CA GLY A 347 25.95 -10.79 -1.58
C GLY A 347 25.94 -11.77 -0.42
N PHE A 348 25.06 -11.54 0.58
CA PHE A 348 24.89 -12.48 1.69
C PHE A 348 24.25 -13.80 1.24
N CYS A 349 23.27 -13.75 0.36
CA CYS A 349 22.67 -14.96 -0.21
C CYS A 349 23.68 -15.75 -1.07
N GLU A 350 24.56 -15.08 -1.82
CA GLU A 350 25.66 -15.72 -2.56
C GLU A 350 26.69 -16.34 -1.59
N GLU A 351 27.03 -15.66 -0.50
CA GLU A 351 27.91 -16.22 0.54
C GLU A 351 27.32 -17.48 1.19
N LEU A 352 26.02 -17.49 1.45
CA LEU A 352 25.31 -18.67 1.96
C LEU A 352 25.37 -19.85 0.98
N GLN A 353 25.45 -19.58 -0.32
CA GLN A 353 25.47 -20.58 -1.38
C GLN A 353 26.87 -21.17 -1.62
N LEU A 354 27.95 -20.45 -1.29
CA LEU A 354 29.30 -20.71 -1.78
C LEU A 354 29.99 -22.02 -1.37
N PRO A 355 29.84 -22.67 -0.21
CA PRO A 355 30.71 -23.83 0.02
C PRO A 355 30.07 -25.20 0.08
N ARG A 356 28.80 -25.38 0.29
CA ARG A 356 28.26 -26.68 0.73
C ARG A 356 26.87 -27.03 0.28
N SER A 357 26.10 -26.09 -0.09
CA SER A 357 24.69 -26.27 -0.41
C SER A 357 24.48 -26.60 -1.87
N VAL A 358 25.17 -27.61 -2.36
CA VAL A 358 24.97 -28.15 -3.73
C VAL A 358 23.48 -28.45 -4.00
N ASN A 359 22.67 -28.53 -2.95
CA ASN A 359 21.25 -28.88 -3.01
C ASN A 359 20.29 -27.73 -2.70
N TRP A 360 20.76 -26.51 -2.38
CA TRP A 360 19.92 -25.38 -1.99
C TRP A 360 20.29 -24.11 -2.74
N ALA A 361 19.30 -23.38 -3.22
CA ALA A 361 19.45 -22.07 -3.80
C ALA A 361 18.86 -21.01 -2.84
N PHE A 362 19.64 -19.99 -2.51
CA PHE A 362 19.19 -18.86 -1.69
C PHE A 362 18.79 -17.72 -2.59
N VAL A 363 17.49 -17.50 -2.74
CA VAL A 363 16.94 -16.55 -3.71
C VAL A 363 16.35 -15.35 -2.96
N PRO A 364 16.95 -14.15 -3.08
CA PRO A 364 16.37 -12.93 -2.54
C PRO A 364 15.00 -12.62 -3.15
N TRP A 365 14.11 -11.97 -2.38
CA TRP A 365 12.76 -11.62 -2.80
C TRP A 365 12.70 -10.84 -4.13
N PHE A 366 13.66 -9.92 -4.37
CA PHE A 366 13.70 -9.11 -5.59
C PHE A 366 14.22 -9.89 -6.82
N VAL A 367 15.04 -10.92 -6.63
CA VAL A 367 15.48 -11.80 -7.72
C VAL A 367 14.33 -12.71 -8.16
N GLU A 368 13.59 -13.24 -7.21
CA GLU A 368 12.42 -14.07 -7.50
C GLU A 368 11.33 -13.30 -8.23
N ASN A 369 11.13 -12.03 -7.88
CA ASN A 369 10.13 -11.16 -8.49
C ASN A 369 10.75 -10.19 -9.52
N ALA A 370 11.93 -10.49 -10.08
CA ALA A 370 12.68 -9.60 -10.97
C ALA A 370 11.83 -9.13 -12.17
N TRP A 371 11.04 -10.03 -12.77
CA TRP A 371 10.17 -9.71 -13.90
C TRP A 371 9.20 -8.56 -13.59
N PHE A 372 8.69 -8.53 -12.36
CA PHE A 372 7.76 -7.50 -11.92
C PHE A 372 8.47 -6.16 -11.69
N PHE A 373 9.62 -6.18 -11.03
CA PHE A 373 10.42 -4.96 -10.83
C PHE A 373 10.97 -4.41 -12.14
N ASP A 374 11.28 -5.26 -13.10
CA ASP A 374 11.66 -4.82 -14.44
C ASP A 374 10.48 -4.17 -15.18
N LEU A 375 9.26 -4.68 -14.98
CA LEU A 375 8.05 -4.05 -15.49
C LEU A 375 7.83 -2.66 -14.85
N LEU A 376 8.01 -2.52 -13.54
CA LEU A 376 7.91 -1.23 -12.85
C LEU A 376 8.98 -0.24 -13.32
N LYS A 377 10.22 -0.68 -13.55
CA LYS A 377 11.26 0.15 -14.14
C LYS A 377 10.89 0.60 -15.56
N PHE A 378 10.36 -0.31 -16.36
CA PHE A 378 9.89 0.04 -17.71
C PHE A 378 8.77 1.08 -17.67
N GLU A 379 7.83 0.95 -16.75
CA GLU A 379 6.77 1.94 -16.53
C GLU A 379 7.34 3.30 -16.10
N GLU A 380 8.36 3.33 -15.22
CA GLU A 380 9.08 4.56 -14.85
C GLU A 380 9.71 5.24 -16.07
N TYR A 381 10.35 4.48 -16.98
CA TYR A 381 10.87 5.03 -18.23
C TYR A 381 9.79 5.60 -19.16
N LEU A 382 8.63 4.92 -19.24
CA LEU A 382 7.49 5.43 -20.01
C LEU A 382 6.95 6.74 -19.41
N MET A 383 6.88 6.84 -18.09
CA MET A 383 6.46 8.08 -17.42
C MET A 383 7.43 9.23 -17.71
N ILE A 384 8.75 8.98 -17.63
CA ILE A 384 9.76 9.98 -17.99
C ILE A 384 9.58 10.40 -19.46
N LEU A 385 9.37 9.44 -20.38
CA LEU A 385 9.15 9.72 -21.79
C LEU A 385 7.92 10.62 -22.02
N ILE A 386 6.84 10.42 -21.29
CA ILE A 386 5.63 11.26 -21.37
C ILE A 386 5.88 12.66 -20.76
N MET A 387 6.72 12.75 -19.72
CA MET A 387 7.02 14.02 -19.07
C MET A 387 7.89 14.95 -19.91
N VAL A 388 8.75 14.40 -20.79
CA VAL A 388 9.59 15.22 -21.69
C VAL A 388 8.74 16.12 -22.60
N PRO A 389 7.72 15.65 -23.32
CA PRO A 389 6.82 16.53 -24.08
C PRO A 389 6.11 17.60 -23.25
N ILE A 390 5.69 17.26 -22.02
CA ILE A 390 5.05 18.22 -21.10
C ILE A 390 6.04 19.35 -20.75
N GLY A 391 7.28 19.00 -20.43
CA GLY A 391 8.35 19.96 -20.19
C GLY A 391 8.65 20.83 -21.42
N LEU A 392 8.61 20.25 -22.60
CA LEU A 392 8.84 20.95 -23.86
C LEU A 392 7.71 21.96 -24.14
N VAL A 393 6.45 21.60 -23.93
CA VAL A 393 5.30 22.51 -24.06
C VAL A 393 5.43 23.68 -23.08
N ALA A 394 5.82 23.42 -21.83
CA ALA A 394 6.11 24.47 -20.86
C ALA A 394 7.25 25.40 -21.33
N ALA A 395 8.33 24.84 -21.88
CA ALA A 395 9.44 25.62 -22.44
C ALA A 395 9.00 26.55 -23.58
N PHE A 396 8.17 26.03 -24.50
CA PHE A 396 7.60 26.86 -25.58
C PHE A 396 6.71 27.98 -25.05
N ALA A 397 5.87 27.71 -24.07
CA ALA A 397 5.02 28.72 -23.44
C ALA A 397 5.87 29.84 -22.80
N ILE A 398 6.95 29.50 -22.11
CA ILE A 398 7.92 30.46 -21.54
C ILE A 398 8.60 31.28 -22.65
N ALA A 399 9.09 30.60 -23.70
CA ALA A 399 9.76 31.28 -24.83
C ALA A 399 8.81 32.27 -25.51
N ILE A 400 7.56 31.92 -25.73
CA ILE A 400 6.52 32.80 -26.29
C ILE A 400 6.25 34.00 -25.34
N ALA A 401 6.12 33.76 -24.06
CA ALA A 401 5.90 34.82 -23.06
C ALA A 401 7.06 35.83 -23.01
N LEU A 402 8.30 35.30 -23.00
CA LEU A 402 9.49 36.17 -23.04
C LEU A 402 9.65 36.88 -24.37
N MET A 403 9.37 36.21 -25.51
CA MET A 403 9.39 36.84 -26.83
C MET A 403 8.40 38.01 -26.94
N THR A 404 7.19 37.79 -26.43
CA THR A 404 6.17 38.88 -26.37
C THR A 404 6.66 40.04 -25.49
N THR A 405 7.36 39.75 -24.41
CA THR A 405 7.95 40.79 -23.55
C THR A 405 9.06 41.57 -24.31
N VAL A 406 9.93 40.87 -25.06
CA VAL A 406 10.93 41.51 -25.92
C VAL A 406 10.28 42.45 -26.95
N LEU A 407 9.25 41.95 -27.65
CA LEU A 407 8.53 42.75 -28.67
C LEU A 407 7.86 44.01 -28.08
N ARG A 408 7.28 43.90 -26.90
CA ARG A 408 6.68 45.05 -26.22
C ARG A 408 7.70 46.07 -25.72
N LYS A 409 8.94 45.62 -25.49
CA LYS A 409 10.02 46.46 -24.93
C LYS A 409 11.11 46.82 -25.94
N ILE A 410 10.83 46.71 -27.24
CA ILE A 410 11.78 46.97 -28.31
C ILE A 410 12.44 48.34 -28.16
N ARG A 411 11.65 49.38 -27.85
CA ARG A 411 12.15 50.77 -27.66
C ARG A 411 13.10 50.88 -26.47
N GLU A 412 12.74 50.30 -25.33
CA GLU A 412 13.59 50.31 -24.13
C GLU A 412 14.91 49.61 -24.38
N ILE A 413 14.88 48.45 -25.11
CA ILE A 413 16.06 47.67 -25.51
C ILE A 413 16.94 48.48 -26.47
N GLY A 414 16.34 49.10 -27.48
CA GLY A 414 17.04 49.96 -28.43
C GLY A 414 17.76 51.12 -27.75
N LEU A 415 17.11 51.79 -26.80
CA LEU A 415 17.69 52.86 -26.00
C LEU A 415 18.88 52.37 -25.15
N LEU A 416 18.77 51.21 -24.50
CA LEU A 416 19.86 50.64 -23.72
C LEU A 416 21.09 50.34 -24.58
N VAL A 417 20.90 49.80 -25.79
CA VAL A 417 21.98 49.53 -26.72
C VAL A 417 22.56 50.84 -27.26
N ALA A 418 21.75 51.86 -27.57
CA ALA A 418 22.21 53.16 -28.02
C ALA A 418 23.03 53.91 -26.96
N MET A 419 22.73 53.71 -25.67
CA MET A 419 23.53 54.24 -24.55
C MET A 419 24.82 53.46 -24.28
N GLY A 420 25.19 52.48 -25.11
CA GLY A 420 26.44 51.74 -25.00
C GLY A 420 26.32 50.44 -24.18
N GLY A 421 25.12 49.99 -23.91
CA GLY A 421 24.91 48.67 -23.26
C GLY A 421 25.42 47.53 -24.11
N ALA A 422 26.32 46.68 -23.56
CA ALA A 422 26.85 45.54 -24.29
C ALA A 422 25.72 44.58 -24.71
N ARG A 423 25.74 44.14 -25.96
CA ARG A 423 24.73 43.21 -26.54
C ARG A 423 24.53 41.93 -25.71
N GLY A 424 25.65 41.40 -25.20
CA GLY A 424 25.60 40.22 -24.29
C GLY A 424 24.87 40.49 -22.98
N SER A 425 25.04 41.69 -22.42
CA SER A 425 24.33 42.08 -21.17
C SER A 425 22.84 42.30 -21.39
N VAL A 426 22.41 42.71 -22.56
CA VAL A 426 20.97 42.79 -22.91
C VAL A 426 20.38 41.41 -23.07
N GLY A 427 21.12 40.47 -23.73
CA GLY A 427 20.71 39.09 -23.83
C GLY A 427 20.60 38.42 -22.45
N SER A 428 21.57 38.67 -21.55
CA SER A 428 21.57 38.08 -20.21
C SER A 428 20.35 38.48 -19.35
N ILE A 429 19.72 39.62 -19.60
CA ILE A 429 18.47 40.03 -18.90
C ILE A 429 17.37 38.99 -19.15
N PHE A 430 17.20 38.55 -20.39
CA PHE A 430 16.14 37.61 -20.75
C PHE A 430 16.44 36.18 -20.30
N CYS A 431 17.72 35.75 -20.32
CA CYS A 431 18.15 34.48 -19.70
C CYS A 431 17.87 34.50 -18.17
N LEU A 432 18.19 35.61 -17.50
CA LEU A 432 17.91 35.80 -16.07
C LEU A 432 16.40 35.84 -15.78
N GLN A 433 15.59 36.41 -16.68
CA GLN A 433 14.15 36.32 -16.55
C GLN A 433 13.64 34.89 -16.65
N GLY A 434 14.14 34.11 -17.62
CA GLY A 434 13.84 32.68 -17.72
C GLY A 434 14.25 31.91 -16.45
N PHE A 435 15.44 32.19 -15.91
CA PHE A 435 15.91 31.63 -14.64
C PHE A 435 14.98 31.99 -13.47
N LEU A 436 14.60 33.25 -13.33
CA LEU A 436 13.71 33.73 -12.26
C LEU A 436 12.30 33.11 -12.38
N ILE A 437 11.76 33.02 -13.59
CA ILE A 437 10.48 32.35 -13.85
C ILE A 437 10.59 30.86 -13.43
N GLY A 438 11.67 30.18 -13.83
CA GLY A 438 11.92 28.80 -13.46
C GLY A 438 12.05 28.61 -11.96
N LEU A 439 12.82 29.47 -11.29
CA LEU A 439 13.04 29.42 -9.85
C LEU A 439 11.73 29.62 -9.06
N LEU A 440 10.98 30.67 -9.38
CA LEU A 440 9.72 30.97 -8.72
C LEU A 440 8.66 29.89 -9.02
N GLY A 441 8.62 29.42 -10.27
CA GLY A 441 7.74 28.34 -10.70
C GLY A 441 8.08 27.02 -10.00
N ALA A 442 9.37 26.69 -9.88
CA ALA A 442 9.81 25.48 -9.18
C ALA A 442 9.46 25.53 -7.68
N ILE A 443 9.72 26.66 -7.00
CA ILE A 443 9.35 26.83 -5.58
C ILE A 443 7.83 26.71 -5.39
N ALA A 444 7.05 27.40 -6.23
CA ALA A 444 5.59 27.31 -6.19
C ALA A 444 5.08 25.90 -6.51
N GLY A 445 5.68 25.23 -7.52
CA GLY A 445 5.35 23.87 -7.92
C GLY A 445 5.65 22.84 -6.83
N CYS A 446 6.82 22.91 -6.20
CA CYS A 446 7.17 22.08 -5.04
C CYS A 446 6.19 22.31 -3.87
N GLY A 447 5.84 23.60 -3.59
CA GLY A 447 4.85 23.92 -2.57
C GLY A 447 3.47 23.36 -2.87
N LEU A 448 3.01 23.44 -4.12
CA LEU A 448 1.75 22.84 -4.56
C LEU A 448 1.78 21.32 -4.48
N ALA A 449 2.90 20.68 -4.85
CA ALA A 449 3.06 19.24 -4.74
C ALA A 449 2.98 18.76 -3.28
N LEU A 450 3.66 19.47 -2.36
CA LEU A 450 3.57 19.18 -0.92
C LEU A 450 2.15 19.34 -0.39
N LEU A 451 1.47 20.40 -0.82
CA LEU A 451 0.07 20.64 -0.45
C LEU A 451 -0.84 19.53 -0.97
N PHE A 452 -0.64 19.12 -2.22
CA PHE A 452 -1.40 18.01 -2.83
C PHE A 452 -1.16 16.68 -2.10
N ILE A 453 0.09 16.34 -1.81
CA ILE A 453 0.46 15.13 -1.04
C ILE A 453 -0.18 15.18 0.35
N ARG A 454 -0.17 16.34 1.02
CA ARG A 454 -0.75 16.53 2.37
C ARG A 454 -2.27 16.37 2.41
N TYR A 455 -2.96 16.86 1.40
CA TYR A 455 -4.43 16.87 1.34
C TYR A 455 -5.00 15.85 0.35
N ARG A 456 -4.16 14.95 -0.17
CA ARG A 456 -4.56 13.96 -1.20
C ARG A 456 -5.82 13.19 -0.82
N ASP A 457 -5.88 12.71 0.44
CA ASP A 457 -6.97 11.88 0.93
C ASP A 457 -8.30 12.67 0.96
N SER A 458 -8.24 13.93 1.40
CA SER A 458 -9.40 14.82 1.37
C SER A 458 -9.82 15.20 -0.06
N ILE A 459 -8.85 15.41 -0.96
CA ILE A 459 -9.11 15.75 -2.36
C ILE A 459 -9.74 14.56 -3.06
N MET A 460 -9.17 13.35 -2.88
CA MET A 460 -9.66 12.13 -3.50
C MET A 460 -11.05 11.76 -2.99
N SER A 461 -11.28 11.78 -1.67
CA SER A 461 -12.60 11.53 -1.10
C SER A 461 -13.65 12.52 -1.60
N PHE A 462 -13.28 13.81 -1.73
CA PHE A 462 -14.16 14.83 -2.29
C PHE A 462 -14.53 14.56 -3.76
N ILE A 463 -13.53 14.23 -4.58
CA ILE A 463 -13.74 13.97 -6.02
C ILE A 463 -14.61 12.72 -6.20
N VAL A 464 -14.31 11.63 -5.51
CA VAL A 464 -15.01 10.36 -5.71
C VAL A 464 -16.44 10.42 -5.17
N VAL A 465 -16.66 11.04 -4.02
CA VAL A 465 -18.03 11.26 -3.51
C VAL A 465 -18.86 12.11 -4.49
N ARG A 466 -18.23 13.07 -5.19
CA ARG A 466 -18.92 13.88 -6.20
C ARG A 466 -19.23 13.15 -7.48
N ILE A 467 -18.38 12.20 -7.89
CA ILE A 467 -18.55 11.45 -9.15
C ILE A 467 -19.41 10.21 -8.96
N ALA A 468 -19.19 9.45 -7.87
CA ALA A 468 -19.80 8.13 -7.65
C ALA A 468 -20.84 8.11 -6.52
N GLY A 469 -21.17 9.26 -5.91
CA GLY A 469 -22.14 9.35 -4.83
C GLY A 469 -21.68 8.64 -3.54
N ASP A 470 -22.65 8.28 -2.69
CA ASP A 470 -22.34 7.59 -1.42
C ASP A 470 -21.85 6.16 -1.61
N GLU A 471 -22.21 5.49 -2.71
CA GLU A 471 -21.64 4.18 -3.09
C GLU A 471 -20.14 4.27 -3.44
N GLY A 472 -19.68 5.43 -3.90
CA GLY A 472 -18.27 5.69 -4.13
C GLY A 472 -17.40 5.72 -2.86
N LYS A 473 -17.99 5.94 -1.70
CA LYS A 473 -17.23 5.95 -0.42
C LYS A 473 -16.65 4.58 -0.08
N SER A 474 -17.38 3.51 -0.33
CA SER A 474 -16.88 2.14 -0.13
C SER A 474 -15.77 1.80 -1.11
N GLY A 475 -15.92 2.17 -2.39
CA GLY A 475 -14.90 2.00 -3.42
C GLY A 475 -13.62 2.81 -3.13
N VAL A 476 -13.76 4.04 -2.61
CA VAL A 476 -12.60 4.85 -2.18
C VAL A 476 -11.89 4.24 -0.99
N ALA A 477 -12.63 3.80 0.03
CA ALA A 477 -12.03 3.13 1.18
C ALA A 477 -11.27 1.88 0.73
N GLN A 478 -11.85 1.08 -0.17
CA GLN A 478 -11.24 -0.10 -0.74
C GLN A 478 -10.01 0.23 -1.60
N PHE A 479 -10.08 1.32 -2.38
CA PHE A 479 -8.94 1.81 -3.16
C PHE A 479 -7.80 2.29 -2.25
N TYR A 480 -8.10 3.02 -1.17
CA TYR A 480 -7.08 3.48 -0.22
C TYR A 480 -6.47 2.35 0.58
N ASP A 481 -7.25 1.35 0.92
CA ASP A 481 -6.75 0.18 1.60
C ASP A 481 -5.86 -0.68 0.68
N PHE A 482 -6.23 -0.79 -0.59
CA PHE A 482 -5.42 -1.48 -1.60
C PHE A 482 -4.17 -0.69 -1.99
N TYR A 483 -4.32 0.62 -2.15
CA TYR A 483 -3.23 1.56 -2.43
C TYR A 483 -2.93 2.40 -1.19
N SER A 484 -2.67 1.80 -0.02
CA SER A 484 -2.21 2.56 1.17
C SER A 484 -0.85 3.21 0.88
N LEU A 485 -0.87 4.14 -0.09
CA LEU A 485 0.29 4.82 -0.66
C LEU A 485 0.86 5.76 0.38
N SER A 486 1.78 5.26 1.16
CA SER A 486 2.68 6.11 1.91
C SER A 486 3.60 6.82 0.92
N VAL A 487 3.19 8.01 0.49
CA VAL A 487 4.09 8.89 -0.28
C VAL A 487 4.99 9.59 0.72
N PRO A 488 6.28 9.22 0.81
CA PRO A 488 7.17 9.80 1.80
C PRO A 488 7.42 11.28 1.48
N TYR A 489 7.37 12.12 2.51
CA TYR A 489 7.74 13.53 2.38
C TYR A 489 9.25 13.70 2.12
N PRO A 490 9.67 14.84 1.53
CA PRO A 490 11.09 15.08 1.22
C PRO A 490 12.04 15.00 2.42
N TRP A 491 11.52 15.21 3.64
CA TRP A 491 12.30 15.13 4.87
C TRP A 491 12.32 13.73 5.51
N GLU A 492 11.52 12.80 5.02
CA GLU A 492 11.43 11.43 5.54
C GLU A 492 12.42 10.50 4.85
N SER A 493 12.70 10.71 3.57
CA SER A 493 13.66 9.91 2.85
C SER A 493 14.57 10.75 1.92
N PRO A 494 15.87 10.40 1.82
CA PRO A 494 16.80 11.04 0.88
C PRO A 494 16.36 10.92 -0.57
N GLU A 495 15.70 9.82 -0.93
CA GLU A 495 15.19 9.56 -2.27
C GLU A 495 14.05 10.51 -2.66
N SER A 496 13.15 10.79 -1.72
CA SER A 496 12.08 11.78 -1.93
C SER A 496 12.66 13.18 -2.09
N ALA A 497 13.60 13.56 -1.23
CA ALA A 497 14.29 14.85 -1.33
C ALA A 497 15.00 15.00 -2.69
N SER A 498 15.69 13.97 -3.15
CA SER A 498 16.36 13.98 -4.45
C SER A 498 15.39 14.16 -5.62
N THR A 499 14.22 13.56 -5.53
CA THR A 499 13.16 13.70 -6.55
C THR A 499 12.68 15.14 -6.68
N PHE A 500 12.34 15.78 -5.55
CA PHE A 500 11.94 17.19 -5.54
C PHE A 500 13.03 18.10 -6.10
N LEU A 501 14.28 17.88 -5.69
CA LEU A 501 15.44 18.65 -6.16
C LEU A 501 15.66 18.47 -7.66
N THR A 502 15.59 17.25 -8.16
CA THR A 502 15.79 16.92 -9.58
C THR A 502 14.79 17.64 -10.47
N PHE A 503 13.48 17.58 -10.13
CA PHE A 503 12.46 18.24 -10.92
C PHE A 503 12.51 19.76 -10.80
N ALA A 504 12.86 20.30 -9.63
CA ALA A 504 13.09 21.73 -9.47
C ALA A 504 14.25 22.23 -10.33
N LEU A 505 15.40 21.53 -10.31
CA LEU A 505 16.55 21.85 -11.13
C LEU A 505 16.26 21.70 -12.63
N PHE A 506 15.56 20.65 -13.01
CA PHE A 506 15.13 20.44 -14.40
C PHE A 506 14.24 21.60 -14.89
N ALA A 507 13.27 22.03 -14.11
CA ALA A 507 12.40 23.14 -14.47
C ALA A 507 13.16 24.48 -14.60
N ILE A 508 14.12 24.74 -13.70
CA ILE A 508 14.96 25.92 -13.76
C ILE A 508 15.84 25.89 -15.02
N LEU A 509 16.43 24.74 -15.33
CA LEU A 509 17.26 24.56 -16.52
C LEU A 509 16.45 24.77 -17.79
N VAL A 510 15.30 24.11 -17.93
CA VAL A 510 14.42 24.22 -19.10
C VAL A 510 13.93 25.66 -19.29
N SER A 511 13.53 26.32 -18.21
CA SER A 511 13.07 27.73 -18.24
C SER A 511 14.18 28.70 -18.65
N THR A 512 15.40 28.43 -18.18
CA THR A 512 16.58 29.24 -18.55
C THR A 512 16.93 29.06 -20.03
N LEU A 513 16.91 27.82 -20.52
CA LEU A 513 17.14 27.48 -21.93
C LEU A 513 16.06 28.09 -22.83
N ALA A 514 14.78 28.05 -22.41
CA ALA A 514 13.69 28.69 -23.13
C ALA A 514 13.90 30.22 -23.30
N GLY A 515 14.58 30.84 -22.34
CA GLY A 515 14.97 32.25 -22.41
C GLY A 515 16.06 32.58 -23.42
N LEU A 516 16.83 31.59 -23.93
CA LEU A 516 17.94 31.83 -24.88
C LEU A 516 17.47 32.36 -26.23
N VAL A 517 16.34 31.87 -26.74
CA VAL A 517 15.82 32.32 -28.06
C VAL A 517 15.41 33.78 -28.04
N PRO A 518 14.59 34.26 -27.06
CA PRO A 518 14.32 35.70 -26.90
C PRO A 518 15.57 36.53 -26.62
N ALA A 519 16.50 36.00 -25.80
CA ALA A 519 17.76 36.66 -25.47
C ALA A 519 18.63 36.89 -26.70
N TRP A 520 18.78 35.85 -27.55
CA TRP A 520 19.52 35.96 -28.80
C TRP A 520 18.91 36.98 -29.74
N ARG A 521 17.58 37.00 -29.88
CA ARG A 521 16.89 37.98 -30.73
C ARG A 521 17.03 39.40 -30.18
N ALA A 522 16.91 39.60 -28.87
CA ALA A 522 17.10 40.91 -28.23
C ALA A 522 18.55 41.45 -28.39
N SER A 523 19.55 40.57 -28.28
CA SER A 523 20.97 40.96 -28.40
C SER A 523 21.39 41.39 -29.82
N ARG A 524 20.67 40.91 -30.83
CA ARG A 524 20.97 41.22 -32.26
C ARG A 524 20.13 42.37 -32.82
N MET A 525 19.31 42.98 -31.98
CA MET A 525 18.43 44.07 -32.41
C MET A 525 19.24 45.34 -32.79
N ASN A 526 18.92 45.90 -33.95
CA ASN A 526 19.58 47.13 -34.42
C ASN A 526 18.89 48.34 -33.71
N PRO A 527 19.66 49.21 -33.01
CA PRO A 527 19.08 50.36 -32.30
C PRO A 527 18.30 51.32 -33.21
N ALA A 528 18.79 51.49 -34.47
CA ALA A 528 18.16 52.40 -35.45
C ALA A 528 16.75 51.91 -35.82
N ASP A 529 16.59 50.58 -36.04
CA ASP A 529 15.29 49.99 -36.39
C ASP A 529 14.33 49.96 -35.20
N ALA A 530 14.90 49.73 -34.00
CA ALA A 530 14.11 49.70 -32.74
C ALA A 530 13.52 51.07 -32.40
N LEU A 531 14.17 52.19 -32.78
CA LEU A 531 13.71 53.54 -32.51
C LEU A 531 12.86 54.11 -33.66
N ARG A 532 12.92 53.55 -34.86
CA ARG A 532 12.22 54.02 -36.06
C ARG A 532 10.84 53.38 -36.26
N ASN A 533 10.59 52.23 -35.68
CA ASN A 533 9.24 51.62 -35.75
C ASN A 533 8.26 52.34 -34.86
N GLU A 534 7.40 53.13 -35.47
CA GLU A 534 6.14 53.65 -34.93
C GLU A 534 5.07 52.56 -34.88
#